data_c438e7731b26f517604d7716892c7850
#
_entry.id   c438e7731b26f517604d7716892c7850
#
_cell.length_a   1.000
_cell.length_b   1.000
_cell.length_c   1.000
_cell.angle_alpha   90.00
_cell.angle_beta   90.00
_cell.angle_gamma   90.00
#
_symmetry.space_group_name_H-M   'P 1'
#
loop_
_entity.id
_entity.type
_entity.pdbx_description
1 polymer ?
#
loop_
_entity_poly.entity_id
_entity_poly.type
_entity_poly.pdbx_seq_one_letter_code
_entity_poly.pdbx_strand_id
1 'polypeptide(L)'
;PRLNAAGRMDTAAVALKLLLCENEEQAAGIAARLSEINTSRQQAEQQIAAAALEKLSADPARVLDRVIVVSGEGWHPGVIGIVATRLMEKYGRPSIVISTENGEGRGSGRAPTSFNLHAALCACAPLLLRFGGHSAAAGLTIEEEKIGAFRKAINDWAAKEYPVPKPLPLKLDAVADIAELTVPAVQELSRLAPFGSGNPVPVFLLQNAAVDGIWPLGSEGRHCRIRLRQGGAACFVSLFGTAPDDLPYRMGTAVDAAVEVSIFQGRGGPMVSCHCCAMRPAGLGNAPAEQAARFDAFLSGTAL
;
A
#
# COMPACT_ATOMS: atom_id res chain seq x y z
N PRO A 1 12.42 -2.51 -8.86
CA PRO A 1 11.74 -3.76 -8.46
C PRO A 1 12.52 -5.01 -8.84
N ARG A 2 13.02 -5.14 -10.11
CA ARG A 2 13.71 -6.33 -10.60
C ARG A 2 14.99 -6.66 -9.82
N LEU A 3 15.85 -5.69 -9.55
CA LEU A 3 17.06 -5.87 -8.73
C LEU A 3 16.73 -6.40 -7.32
N ASN A 4 15.72 -5.81 -6.67
CA ASN A 4 15.30 -6.22 -5.33
C ASN A 4 14.63 -7.60 -5.31
N ALA A 5 14.02 -8.03 -6.41
CA ALA A 5 13.39 -9.34 -6.51
C ALA A 5 14.40 -10.49 -6.37
N ALA A 6 15.63 -10.31 -6.85
CA ALA A 6 16.70 -11.30 -6.69
C ALA A 6 16.93 -11.65 -5.21
N GLY A 7 17.15 -10.68 -4.35
CA GLY A 7 17.38 -10.92 -2.91
C GLY A 7 16.17 -11.41 -2.13
N ARG A 8 14.98 -11.46 -2.74
CA ARG A 8 13.76 -12.00 -2.12
C ARG A 8 13.46 -13.44 -2.51
N MET A 9 13.73 -13.79 -3.78
CA MET A 9 13.35 -15.09 -4.38
C MET A 9 14.54 -16.01 -4.63
N ASP A 10 15.74 -15.44 -4.76
CA ASP A 10 17.00 -16.11 -5.09
C ASP A 10 18.12 -15.44 -4.28
N THR A 11 19.26 -15.21 -4.87
CA THR A 11 20.40 -14.52 -4.27
C THR A 11 20.58 -13.11 -4.86
N ALA A 12 20.91 -12.15 -4.01
CA ALA A 12 21.27 -10.79 -4.44
C ALA A 12 22.50 -10.75 -5.36
N ALA A 13 23.29 -11.81 -5.40
CA ALA A 13 24.48 -11.92 -6.26
C ALA A 13 24.12 -11.79 -7.76
N VAL A 14 22.91 -12.21 -8.18
CA VAL A 14 22.46 -12.07 -9.57
C VAL A 14 22.32 -10.59 -9.94
N ALA A 15 21.75 -9.78 -9.04
CA ALA A 15 21.62 -8.34 -9.23
C ALA A 15 22.99 -7.65 -9.22
N LEU A 16 23.90 -8.05 -8.33
CA LEU A 16 25.26 -7.52 -8.27
C LEU A 16 26.03 -7.83 -9.56
N LYS A 17 25.92 -9.05 -10.11
CA LYS A 17 26.54 -9.42 -11.39
C LYS A 17 26.07 -8.51 -12.53
N LEU A 18 24.79 -8.14 -12.59
CA LEU A 18 24.31 -7.19 -13.60
C LEU A 18 24.97 -5.82 -13.48
N LEU A 19 25.08 -5.31 -12.24
CA LEU A 19 25.65 -3.98 -11.99
C LEU A 19 27.16 -3.89 -12.27
N LEU A 20 27.86 -5.03 -12.20
CA LEU A 20 29.31 -5.15 -12.48
C LEU A 20 29.61 -5.66 -13.90
N CYS A 21 28.57 -5.94 -14.72
CA CYS A 21 28.76 -6.52 -16.04
C CYS A 21 29.18 -5.45 -17.05
N GLU A 22 30.31 -5.66 -17.71
CA GLU A 22 30.84 -4.77 -18.78
C GLU A 22 30.46 -5.24 -20.19
N ASN A 23 29.98 -6.49 -20.34
CA ASN A 23 29.57 -7.05 -21.61
C ASN A 23 28.06 -6.93 -21.81
N GLU A 24 27.63 -6.31 -22.91
CA GLU A 24 26.22 -6.01 -23.19
C GLU A 24 25.37 -7.28 -23.36
N GLU A 25 25.88 -8.30 -24.05
CA GLU A 25 25.14 -9.55 -24.28
C GLU A 25 24.93 -10.31 -22.96
N GLN A 26 25.96 -10.39 -22.13
CA GLN A 26 25.84 -10.98 -20.79
C GLN A 26 24.90 -10.17 -19.90
N ALA A 27 24.95 -8.84 -19.94
CA ALA A 27 24.07 -7.96 -19.20
C ALA A 27 22.61 -8.18 -19.61
N ALA A 28 22.33 -8.31 -20.92
CA ALA A 28 21.00 -8.61 -21.44
C ALA A 28 20.45 -9.94 -20.91
N GLY A 29 21.27 -11.00 -20.89
CA GLY A 29 20.90 -12.30 -20.34
C GLY A 29 20.58 -12.24 -18.84
N ILE A 30 21.42 -11.53 -18.06
CA ILE A 30 21.17 -11.36 -16.61
C ILE A 30 19.92 -10.53 -16.36
N ALA A 31 19.67 -9.47 -17.15
CA ALA A 31 18.48 -8.62 -17.04
C ALA A 31 17.18 -9.39 -17.37
N ALA A 32 17.22 -10.28 -18.37
CA ALA A 32 16.11 -11.19 -18.67
C ALA A 32 15.80 -12.10 -17.48
N ARG A 33 16.81 -12.77 -16.89
CA ARG A 33 16.66 -13.59 -15.69
C ARG A 33 16.07 -12.80 -14.51
N LEU A 34 16.54 -11.58 -14.26
CA LEU A 34 15.99 -10.72 -13.20
C LEU A 34 14.52 -10.36 -13.46
N SER A 35 14.13 -10.24 -14.72
CA SER A 35 12.74 -10.01 -15.09
C SER A 35 11.86 -11.22 -14.81
N GLU A 36 12.33 -12.43 -15.09
CA GLU A 36 11.65 -13.69 -14.76
C GLU A 36 11.49 -13.88 -13.24
N ILE A 37 12.56 -13.65 -12.47
CA ILE A 37 12.54 -13.69 -11.00
C ILE A 37 11.50 -12.67 -10.46
N ASN A 38 11.44 -11.48 -11.03
CA ASN A 38 10.46 -10.48 -10.62
C ASN A 38 9.03 -10.90 -10.97
N THR A 39 8.80 -11.55 -12.11
CA THR A 39 7.49 -12.09 -12.49
C THR A 39 7.05 -13.16 -11.49
N SER A 40 7.93 -14.11 -11.15
CA SER A 40 7.66 -15.15 -10.14
C SER A 40 7.34 -14.54 -8.78
N ARG A 41 8.10 -13.52 -8.36
CA ARG A 41 7.82 -12.78 -7.12
C ARG A 41 6.43 -12.14 -7.16
N GLN A 42 6.05 -11.49 -8.27
CA GLN A 42 4.74 -10.86 -8.42
C GLN A 42 3.59 -11.88 -8.35
N GLN A 43 3.77 -13.05 -8.97
CA GLN A 43 2.79 -14.14 -8.89
C GLN A 43 2.63 -14.65 -7.46
N ALA A 44 3.74 -14.94 -6.77
CA ALA A 44 3.71 -15.36 -5.37
C ALA A 44 3.05 -14.29 -4.47
N GLU A 45 3.36 -13.02 -4.69
CA GLU A 45 2.76 -11.90 -3.96
C GLU A 45 1.23 -11.83 -4.17
N GLN A 46 0.76 -11.99 -5.41
CA GLN A 46 -0.67 -11.98 -5.71
C GLN A 46 -1.40 -13.16 -5.06
N GLN A 47 -0.82 -14.36 -5.12
CA GLN A 47 -1.39 -15.57 -4.51
C GLN A 47 -1.48 -15.44 -2.99
N ILE A 48 -0.39 -15.00 -2.33
CA ILE A 48 -0.38 -14.83 -0.87
C ILE A 48 -1.35 -13.72 -0.46
N ALA A 49 -1.40 -12.60 -1.18
CA ALA A 49 -2.32 -11.51 -0.89
C ALA A 49 -3.78 -11.94 -1.06
N ALA A 50 -4.12 -12.70 -2.10
CA ALA A 50 -5.47 -13.23 -2.31
C ALA A 50 -5.86 -14.19 -1.18
N ALA A 51 -5.00 -15.14 -0.83
CA ALA A 51 -5.25 -16.09 0.26
C ALA A 51 -5.39 -15.38 1.63
N ALA A 52 -4.58 -14.35 1.90
CA ALA A 52 -4.68 -13.55 3.11
C ALA A 52 -6.02 -12.79 3.18
N LEU A 53 -6.44 -12.18 2.07
CA LEU A 53 -7.72 -11.47 1.98
C LEU A 53 -8.91 -12.41 2.11
N GLU A 54 -8.86 -13.60 1.54
CA GLU A 54 -9.89 -14.63 1.70
C GLU A 54 -10.06 -15.02 3.16
N LYS A 55 -8.96 -15.26 3.89
CA LYS A 55 -8.98 -15.56 5.34
C LYS A 55 -9.57 -14.41 6.16
N LEU A 56 -9.29 -13.16 5.79
CA LEU A 56 -9.86 -11.98 6.45
C LEU A 56 -11.35 -11.81 6.12
N SER A 57 -11.77 -12.14 4.90
CA SER A 57 -13.18 -12.10 4.50
C SER A 57 -14.01 -13.20 5.15
N ALA A 58 -13.42 -14.37 5.37
CA ALA A 58 -14.07 -15.49 6.06
C ALA A 58 -14.30 -15.22 7.56
N ASP A 59 -13.50 -14.36 8.16
CA ASP A 59 -13.64 -13.93 9.57
C ASP A 59 -13.53 -12.40 9.65
N PRO A 60 -14.62 -11.65 9.40
CA PRO A 60 -14.61 -10.18 9.40
C PRO A 60 -14.15 -9.56 10.73
N ALA A 61 -14.25 -10.27 11.84
CA ALA A 61 -13.76 -9.81 13.14
C ALA A 61 -12.23 -9.56 13.10
N ARG A 62 -11.50 -10.30 12.27
CA ARG A 62 -10.04 -10.11 12.10
C ARG A 62 -9.67 -8.77 11.48
N VAL A 63 -10.54 -8.20 10.67
CA VAL A 63 -10.32 -6.85 10.10
C VAL A 63 -10.46 -5.78 11.16
N LEU A 64 -11.25 -6.06 12.23
CA LEU A 64 -11.44 -5.16 13.36
C LEU A 64 -10.33 -5.30 14.41
N ASP A 65 -9.47 -6.33 14.33
CA ASP A 65 -8.30 -6.46 15.19
C ASP A 65 -7.42 -5.20 15.09
N ARG A 66 -6.84 -4.77 16.18
CA ARG A 66 -5.89 -3.63 16.20
C ARG A 66 -4.60 -3.95 15.46
N VAL A 67 -4.18 -5.21 15.51
CA VAL A 67 -3.07 -5.78 14.75
C VAL A 67 -3.59 -6.95 13.94
N ILE A 68 -3.58 -6.84 12.63
CA ILE A 68 -3.98 -7.91 11.73
C ILE A 68 -2.90 -8.99 11.75
N VAL A 69 -3.28 -10.22 12.12
CA VAL A 69 -2.38 -11.38 12.08
C VAL A 69 -3.00 -12.44 11.20
N VAL A 70 -2.32 -12.78 10.11
CA VAL A 70 -2.73 -13.84 9.17
C VAL A 70 -1.59 -14.81 8.95
N SER A 71 -1.92 -16.10 8.83
CA SER A 71 -0.95 -17.16 8.57
C SER A 71 -1.40 -18.05 7.43
N GLY A 72 -0.45 -18.67 6.75
CA GLY A 72 -0.72 -19.67 5.72
C GLY A 72 0.49 -20.52 5.44
N GLU A 73 0.21 -21.78 5.06
CA GLU A 73 1.22 -22.78 4.78
C GLU A 73 1.95 -22.49 3.45
N GLY A 74 3.26 -22.66 3.43
CA GLY A 74 4.07 -22.57 2.24
C GLY A 74 4.19 -21.17 1.61
N TRP A 75 3.79 -20.10 2.32
CA TRP A 75 3.97 -18.75 1.82
C TRP A 75 5.43 -18.34 1.77
N HIS A 76 5.87 -17.82 0.64
CA HIS A 76 7.29 -17.53 0.43
C HIS A 76 7.81 -16.46 1.42
N PRO A 77 8.83 -16.78 2.28
CA PRO A 77 9.30 -15.87 3.33
C PRO A 77 9.81 -14.52 2.81
N GLY A 78 10.41 -14.47 1.61
CA GLY A 78 10.88 -13.23 0.97
C GLY A 78 9.75 -12.32 0.48
N VAL A 79 8.51 -12.81 0.46
CA VAL A 79 7.34 -12.10 -0.10
C VAL A 79 6.35 -11.65 0.97
N ILE A 80 6.20 -12.41 2.08
CA ILE A 80 5.23 -12.10 3.14
C ILE A 80 5.35 -10.66 3.67
N GLY A 81 6.56 -10.08 3.71
CA GLY A 81 6.77 -8.70 4.12
C GLY A 81 6.16 -7.67 3.17
N ILE A 82 6.07 -7.98 1.87
CA ILE A 82 5.39 -7.12 0.89
C ILE A 82 3.87 -7.19 1.12
N VAL A 83 3.35 -8.39 1.35
CA VAL A 83 1.93 -8.59 1.64
C VAL A 83 1.54 -7.91 2.95
N ALA A 84 2.38 -7.99 4.00
CA ALA A 84 2.16 -7.26 5.25
C ALA A 84 2.06 -5.74 5.03
N THR A 85 2.91 -5.17 4.14
CA THR A 85 2.81 -3.76 3.75
C THR A 85 1.46 -3.45 3.09
N ARG A 86 1.04 -4.26 2.12
CA ARG A 86 -0.26 -4.07 1.43
C ARG A 86 -1.46 -4.15 2.38
N LEU A 87 -1.44 -5.09 3.32
CA LEU A 87 -2.51 -5.19 4.31
C LEU A 87 -2.52 -3.97 5.24
N MET A 88 -1.35 -3.53 5.69
CA MET A 88 -1.21 -2.32 6.49
C MET A 88 -1.75 -1.09 5.76
N GLU A 89 -1.39 -0.91 4.49
CA GLU A 89 -1.86 0.22 3.67
C GLU A 89 -3.38 0.14 3.43
N LYS A 90 -3.89 -1.05 3.11
CA LYS A 90 -5.33 -1.25 2.83
C LYS A 90 -6.22 -0.99 4.06
N TYR A 91 -5.80 -1.47 5.24
CA TYR A 91 -6.63 -1.41 6.46
C TYR A 91 -6.20 -0.31 7.43
N GLY A 92 -5.10 0.41 7.17
CA GLY A 92 -4.56 1.43 8.05
C GLY A 92 -4.08 0.90 9.42
N ARG A 93 -3.76 -0.41 9.52
CA ARG A 93 -3.45 -1.11 10.77
C ARG A 93 -2.15 -1.89 10.69
N PRO A 94 -1.42 -2.04 11.80
CA PRO A 94 -0.29 -2.95 11.85
C PRO A 94 -0.70 -4.32 11.36
N SER A 95 0.11 -4.94 10.50
CA SER A 95 -0.21 -6.21 9.87
C SER A 95 0.99 -7.15 9.92
N ILE A 96 0.76 -8.38 10.36
CA ILE A 96 1.75 -9.45 10.47
C ILE A 96 1.28 -10.61 9.59
N VAL A 97 2.13 -11.01 8.66
CA VAL A 97 1.89 -12.16 7.77
C VAL A 97 2.89 -13.25 8.14
N ILE A 98 2.40 -14.45 8.40
CA ILE A 98 3.19 -15.59 8.87
C ILE A 98 3.10 -16.72 7.85
N SER A 99 4.25 -17.19 7.37
CA SER A 99 4.36 -18.43 6.62
C SER A 99 4.59 -19.58 7.58
N THR A 100 3.79 -20.64 7.51
CA THR A 100 3.98 -21.85 8.31
C THR A 100 4.55 -22.98 7.46
N GLU A 101 5.49 -23.72 8.05
CA GLU A 101 6.10 -24.88 7.45
C GLU A 101 6.65 -25.78 8.57
N ASN A 102 6.35 -27.10 8.52
CA ASN A 102 6.85 -28.09 9.49
C ASN A 102 6.61 -27.72 10.98
N GLY A 103 5.47 -27.11 11.31
CA GLY A 103 5.11 -26.71 12.67
C GLY A 103 5.77 -25.40 13.16
N GLU A 104 6.58 -24.75 12.33
CA GLU A 104 7.20 -23.46 12.63
C GLU A 104 6.59 -22.36 11.73
N GLY A 105 6.33 -21.19 12.29
CA GLY A 105 5.88 -20.00 11.59
C GLY A 105 6.97 -18.93 11.50
N ARG A 106 7.23 -18.42 10.31
CA ARG A 106 8.09 -17.25 10.07
C ARG A 106 7.26 -16.07 9.67
N GLY A 107 7.24 -15.03 10.50
CA GLY A 107 6.41 -13.84 10.30
C GLY A 107 7.20 -12.61 9.89
N SER A 108 6.55 -11.77 9.10
CA SER A 108 7.00 -10.42 8.79
C SER A 108 5.88 -9.42 9.08
N GLY A 109 6.17 -8.43 9.92
CA GLY A 109 5.22 -7.38 10.30
C GLY A 109 5.57 -6.03 9.71
N ARG A 110 4.53 -5.23 9.48
CA ARG A 110 4.61 -3.82 9.09
C ARG A 110 3.63 -3.01 9.92
N ALA A 111 4.02 -1.82 10.29
CA ALA A 111 3.20 -0.94 11.10
C ALA A 111 3.29 0.52 10.64
N PRO A 112 2.21 1.31 10.77
CA PRO A 112 2.26 2.74 10.59
C PRO A 112 3.17 3.40 11.62
N THR A 113 3.65 4.60 11.33
CA THR A 113 4.57 5.35 12.21
C THR A 113 3.99 5.65 13.59
N SER A 114 2.66 5.61 13.72
CA SER A 114 1.95 5.80 14.99
C SER A 114 1.96 4.57 15.90
N PHE A 115 2.50 3.42 15.46
CA PHE A 115 2.51 2.16 16.21
C PHE A 115 3.95 1.62 16.37
N ASN A 116 4.30 1.15 17.55
CA ASN A 116 5.59 0.54 17.79
C ASN A 116 5.50 -0.99 17.76
N LEU A 117 5.76 -1.56 16.58
CA LEU A 117 5.68 -3.01 16.37
C LEU A 117 6.72 -3.78 17.21
N HIS A 118 7.91 -3.23 17.38
CA HIS A 118 8.94 -3.87 18.20
C HIS A 118 8.51 -3.99 19.67
N ALA A 119 7.93 -2.92 20.25
CA ALA A 119 7.40 -2.96 21.61
C ALA A 119 6.26 -3.99 21.75
N ALA A 120 5.38 -4.09 20.75
CA ALA A 120 4.32 -5.09 20.72
C ALA A 120 4.87 -6.52 20.73
N LEU A 121 5.94 -6.79 19.96
CA LEU A 121 6.59 -8.11 19.95
C LEU A 121 7.31 -8.39 21.27
N CYS A 122 7.96 -7.40 21.89
CA CYS A 122 8.56 -7.55 23.22
C CYS A 122 7.53 -7.97 24.26
N ALA A 123 6.32 -7.40 24.23
CA ALA A 123 5.25 -7.79 25.16
C ALA A 123 4.74 -9.23 24.91
N CYS A 124 4.92 -9.74 23.70
CA CYS A 124 4.56 -11.12 23.33
C CYS A 124 5.74 -12.09 23.36
N ALA A 125 6.92 -11.70 23.85
CA ALA A 125 8.15 -12.48 23.82
C ALA A 125 7.99 -13.95 24.32
N PRO A 126 7.21 -14.26 25.39
CA PRO A 126 7.05 -15.64 25.85
C PRO A 126 6.39 -16.59 24.84
N LEU A 127 5.71 -16.06 23.81
CA LEU A 127 5.06 -16.83 22.76
C LEU A 127 5.94 -17.01 21.51
N LEU A 128 7.07 -16.30 21.44
CA LEU A 128 7.92 -16.22 20.27
C LEU A 128 9.22 -17.00 20.48
N LEU A 129 9.66 -17.75 19.47
CA LEU A 129 10.97 -18.39 19.47
C LEU A 129 12.09 -17.36 19.22
N ARG A 130 11.84 -16.44 18.30
CA ARG A 130 12.76 -15.34 17.92
C ARG A 130 11.95 -14.16 17.39
N PHE A 131 12.44 -12.95 17.63
CA PHE A 131 11.91 -11.75 16.99
C PHE A 131 12.95 -10.64 16.95
N GLY A 132 12.75 -9.65 16.08
CA GLY A 132 13.61 -8.49 15.99
C GLY A 132 13.13 -7.53 14.91
N GLY A 133 13.65 -6.30 14.96
CA GLY A 133 13.29 -5.24 14.02
C GLY A 133 13.18 -3.88 14.69
N HIS A 134 12.38 -3.01 14.08
CA HIS A 134 12.16 -1.63 14.49
C HIS A 134 10.66 -1.34 14.67
N SER A 135 10.32 -0.12 15.02
CA SER A 135 8.92 0.30 15.22
C SER A 135 8.02 0.06 14.02
N ALA A 136 8.50 0.28 12.79
CA ALA A 136 7.70 0.18 11.58
C ALA A 136 7.77 -1.21 10.88
N ALA A 137 8.81 -2.00 11.14
CA ALA A 137 9.02 -3.30 10.49
C ALA A 137 9.76 -4.26 11.41
N ALA A 138 9.23 -5.48 11.53
CA ALA A 138 9.82 -6.52 12.37
C ALA A 138 9.61 -7.91 11.78
N GLY A 139 10.48 -8.84 12.16
CA GLY A 139 10.35 -10.26 11.87
C GLY A 139 10.17 -11.07 13.15
N LEU A 140 9.56 -12.24 13.03
CA LEU A 140 9.39 -13.18 14.13
C LEU A 140 9.47 -14.63 13.66
N THR A 141 9.76 -15.51 14.61
CA THR A 141 9.62 -16.96 14.48
C THR A 141 8.77 -17.45 15.65
N ILE A 142 7.82 -18.34 15.38
CA ILE A 142 6.83 -18.81 16.35
C ILE A 142 6.48 -20.27 16.07
N GLU A 143 6.15 -21.05 17.08
CA GLU A 143 5.50 -22.36 16.90
C GLU A 143 4.09 -22.18 16.33
N GLU A 144 3.73 -22.95 15.29
CA GLU A 144 2.46 -22.78 14.59
C GLU A 144 1.25 -22.84 15.51
N GLU A 145 1.27 -23.76 16.48
CA GLU A 145 0.19 -23.92 17.50
C GLU A 145 0.00 -22.68 18.38
N LYS A 146 1.03 -21.83 18.53
CA LYS A 146 0.98 -20.61 19.35
C LYS A 146 0.48 -19.37 18.59
N ILE A 147 0.25 -19.44 17.27
CA ILE A 147 -0.18 -18.29 16.46
C ILE A 147 -1.50 -17.71 16.96
N GLY A 148 -2.45 -18.56 17.36
CA GLY A 148 -3.74 -18.11 17.93
C GLY A 148 -3.58 -17.32 19.23
N ALA A 149 -2.76 -17.84 20.14
CA ALA A 149 -2.45 -17.18 21.41
C ALA A 149 -1.68 -15.87 21.19
N PHE A 150 -0.75 -15.85 20.25
CA PHE A 150 0.00 -14.66 19.86
C PHE A 150 -0.92 -13.56 19.28
N ARG A 151 -1.86 -13.94 18.37
CA ARG A 151 -2.85 -12.99 17.84
C ARG A 151 -3.64 -12.32 18.96
N LYS A 152 -4.11 -13.13 19.94
CA LYS A 152 -4.84 -12.59 21.08
C LYS A 152 -3.98 -11.67 21.93
N ALA A 153 -2.79 -12.11 22.31
CA ALA A 153 -1.88 -11.36 23.19
C ALA A 153 -1.46 -10.00 22.60
N ILE A 154 -1.09 -9.97 21.29
CA ILE A 154 -0.68 -8.72 20.66
C ILE A 154 -1.84 -7.74 20.53
N ASN A 155 -3.06 -8.23 20.31
CA ASN A 155 -4.26 -7.40 20.25
C ASN A 155 -4.69 -6.89 21.64
N ASP A 156 -4.59 -7.71 22.67
CA ASP A 156 -4.85 -7.31 24.07
C ASP A 156 -3.85 -6.21 24.52
N TRP A 157 -2.58 -6.35 24.14
CA TRP A 157 -1.56 -5.33 24.37
C TRP A 157 -1.86 -4.04 23.59
N ALA A 158 -2.16 -4.17 22.30
CA ALA A 158 -2.48 -3.02 21.44
C ALA A 158 -3.75 -2.30 21.90
N ALA A 159 -4.72 -3.00 22.49
CA ALA A 159 -5.92 -2.37 23.04
C ALA A 159 -5.61 -1.44 24.23
N LYS A 160 -4.57 -1.72 24.98
CA LYS A 160 -4.13 -0.89 26.12
C LYS A 160 -3.28 0.28 25.69
N GLU A 161 -2.26 0.02 24.85
CA GLU A 161 -1.27 1.01 24.45
C GLU A 161 -1.74 1.92 23.31
N TYR A 162 -2.63 1.43 22.46
CA TYR A 162 -3.18 2.13 21.30
C TYR A 162 -4.71 2.02 21.28
N PRO A 163 -5.42 2.61 22.25
CA PRO A 163 -6.86 2.50 22.40
C PRO A 163 -7.62 3.05 21.18
N VAL A 164 -7.10 4.08 20.53
CA VAL A 164 -7.67 4.68 19.32
C VAL A 164 -6.70 4.46 18.14
N PRO A 165 -7.10 3.68 17.12
CA PRO A 165 -6.32 3.59 15.88
C PRO A 165 -6.22 4.96 15.21
N LYS A 166 -5.00 5.40 14.93
CA LYS A 166 -4.78 6.64 14.18
C LYS A 166 -4.84 6.34 12.69
N PRO A 167 -5.62 7.09 11.89
CA PRO A 167 -5.61 6.94 10.46
C PRO A 167 -4.19 7.21 9.91
N LEU A 168 -3.85 6.56 8.80
CA LEU A 168 -2.61 6.85 8.08
C LEU A 168 -2.69 8.29 7.56
N PRO A 169 -1.79 9.19 7.99
CA PRO A 169 -1.78 10.54 7.47
C PRO A 169 -1.30 10.53 6.02
N LEU A 170 -2.05 11.14 5.13
CA LEU A 170 -1.57 11.47 3.80
C LEU A 170 -1.01 12.90 3.83
N LYS A 171 0.28 13.01 3.58
CA LYS A 171 0.93 14.32 3.48
C LYS A 171 0.59 14.92 2.12
N LEU A 172 0.06 16.14 2.14
CA LEU A 172 -0.20 16.95 0.95
C LEU A 172 0.82 18.08 0.93
N ASP A 173 1.37 18.37 -0.25
CA ASP A 173 2.38 19.43 -0.40
C ASP A 173 1.73 20.77 -0.81
N ALA A 174 0.67 20.73 -1.64
CA ALA A 174 -0.11 21.90 -2.00
C ALA A 174 -1.53 21.54 -2.44
N VAL A 175 -2.42 22.54 -2.41
CA VAL A 175 -3.69 22.52 -3.14
C VAL A 175 -3.43 23.06 -4.54
N ALA A 176 -4.02 22.43 -5.56
CA ALA A 176 -3.92 22.87 -6.94
C ALA A 176 -5.27 22.81 -7.64
N ASP A 177 -5.51 23.72 -8.56
CA ASP A 177 -6.63 23.63 -9.48
C ASP A 177 -6.24 22.81 -10.71
N ILE A 178 -7.21 22.07 -11.28
CA ILE A 178 -6.98 21.26 -12.49
C ILE A 178 -6.42 22.13 -13.64
N ALA A 179 -6.83 23.37 -13.74
CA ALA A 179 -6.35 24.31 -14.75
C ALA A 179 -4.84 24.62 -14.63
N GLU A 180 -4.27 24.49 -13.45
CA GLU A 180 -2.84 24.73 -13.19
C GLU A 180 -1.96 23.53 -13.60
N LEU A 181 -2.56 22.34 -13.73
CA LEU A 181 -1.85 21.12 -14.12
C LEU A 181 -1.52 21.09 -15.61
N THR A 182 -0.76 22.08 -16.07
CA THR A 182 -0.28 22.17 -17.44
C THR A 182 1.03 21.43 -17.63
N VAL A 183 1.33 21.04 -18.89
CA VAL A 183 2.61 20.36 -19.21
C VAL A 183 3.81 21.20 -18.76
N PRO A 184 3.90 22.54 -19.04
CA PRO A 184 5.01 23.35 -18.55
C PRO A 184 5.13 23.35 -17.02
N ALA A 185 4.00 23.52 -16.29
CA ALA A 185 4.03 23.55 -14.83
C ALA A 185 4.53 22.22 -14.23
N VAL A 186 4.07 21.07 -14.79
CA VAL A 186 4.51 19.75 -14.31
C VAL A 186 5.97 19.48 -14.72
N GLN A 187 6.45 20.01 -15.85
CA GLN A 187 7.86 19.92 -16.21
C GLN A 187 8.77 20.66 -15.22
N GLU A 188 8.33 21.81 -14.70
CA GLU A 188 9.11 22.54 -13.69
C GLU A 188 9.29 21.73 -12.40
N LEU A 189 8.34 20.85 -12.02
CA LEU A 189 8.47 19.96 -10.87
C LEU A 189 9.65 18.98 -11.02
N SER A 190 10.08 18.68 -12.24
CA SER A 190 11.24 17.81 -12.47
C SER A 190 12.54 18.42 -11.92
N ARG A 191 12.59 19.73 -11.69
CA ARG A 191 13.74 20.42 -11.06
C ARG A 191 13.91 20.07 -9.59
N LEU A 192 12.87 19.51 -8.96
CA LEU A 192 12.93 18.99 -7.59
C LEU A 192 13.53 17.58 -7.51
N ALA A 193 13.70 16.91 -8.66
CA ALA A 193 14.28 15.56 -8.71
C ALA A 193 15.80 15.58 -8.32
N PRO A 194 16.35 14.45 -7.85
CA PRO A 194 15.75 13.12 -7.83
C PRO A 194 14.80 12.90 -6.66
N PHE A 195 13.65 12.28 -6.91
CA PHE A 195 12.72 11.88 -5.88
C PHE A 195 13.10 10.53 -5.26
N GLY A 196 12.78 10.36 -3.97
CA GLY A 196 13.07 9.15 -3.23
C GLY A 196 12.97 9.33 -1.72
N SER A 197 13.75 8.56 -0.97
CA SER A 197 13.80 8.69 0.50
C SER A 197 14.29 10.08 0.90
N GLY A 198 13.50 10.78 1.73
CA GLY A 198 13.80 12.16 2.16
C GLY A 198 13.35 13.26 1.20
N ASN A 199 13.04 12.92 -0.05
CA ASN A 199 12.50 13.85 -1.06
C ASN A 199 11.39 13.13 -1.87
N PRO A 200 10.19 12.92 -1.30
CA PRO A 200 9.11 12.21 -1.99
C PRO A 200 8.58 13.01 -3.18
N VAL A 201 7.89 12.31 -4.09
CA VAL A 201 7.14 12.95 -5.17
C VAL A 201 6.07 13.86 -4.53
N PRO A 202 5.92 15.12 -4.98
CA PRO A 202 4.91 16.02 -4.46
C PRO A 202 3.49 15.48 -4.70
N VAL A 203 2.63 15.59 -3.66
CA VAL A 203 1.22 15.21 -3.72
C VAL A 203 0.35 16.46 -3.66
N PHE A 204 -0.47 16.65 -4.68
CA PHE A 204 -1.37 17.78 -4.81
C PHE A 204 -2.80 17.38 -4.45
N LEU A 205 -3.52 18.29 -3.79
CA LEU A 205 -4.93 18.12 -3.51
C LEU A 205 -5.77 18.89 -4.54
N LEU A 206 -6.55 18.16 -5.33
CA LEU A 206 -7.60 18.69 -6.19
C LEU A 206 -8.89 18.71 -5.38
N GLN A 207 -9.36 19.90 -4.99
CA GLN A 207 -10.55 20.04 -4.15
C GLN A 207 -11.81 20.19 -4.99
N ASN A 208 -12.90 19.59 -4.53
CA ASN A 208 -14.23 19.76 -5.09
C ASN A 208 -14.31 19.56 -6.62
N ALA A 209 -13.62 18.51 -7.12
CA ALA A 209 -13.64 18.14 -8.52
C ALA A 209 -14.80 17.17 -8.79
N ALA A 210 -15.59 17.40 -9.84
CA ALA A 210 -16.68 16.50 -10.21
C ALA A 210 -16.16 15.30 -11.01
N VAL A 211 -16.63 14.10 -10.67
CA VAL A 211 -16.41 12.88 -11.47
C VAL A 211 -17.21 13.02 -12.77
N ASP A 212 -16.51 13.11 -13.90
CA ASP A 212 -17.09 13.36 -15.24
C ASP A 212 -17.02 12.11 -16.15
N GLY A 213 -16.40 11.04 -15.68
CA GLY A 213 -16.35 9.75 -16.37
C GLY A 213 -15.44 8.75 -15.66
N ILE A 214 -15.75 7.45 -15.84
CA ILE A 214 -15.01 6.34 -15.24
C ILE A 214 -14.84 5.26 -16.29
N TRP A 215 -13.61 4.77 -16.50
CA TRP A 215 -13.28 3.72 -17.46
C TRP A 215 -12.35 2.68 -16.84
N PRO A 216 -12.45 1.40 -17.27
CA PRO A 216 -11.47 0.40 -16.87
C PRO A 216 -10.09 0.74 -17.44
N LEU A 217 -9.04 0.45 -16.69
CA LEU A 217 -7.65 0.63 -17.06
C LEU A 217 -6.90 -0.70 -16.96
N GLY A 218 -6.13 -1.03 -18.02
CA GLY A 218 -5.44 -2.31 -18.16
C GLY A 218 -6.32 -3.41 -18.76
N SER A 219 -5.69 -4.50 -19.23
CA SER A 219 -6.36 -5.60 -19.92
C SER A 219 -7.34 -6.40 -19.05
N GLU A 220 -7.12 -6.40 -17.75
CA GLU A 220 -7.91 -7.18 -16.78
C GLU A 220 -8.95 -6.34 -16.03
N GLY A 221 -9.05 -5.04 -16.33
CA GLY A 221 -10.03 -4.14 -15.69
C GLY A 221 -9.88 -3.95 -14.18
N ARG A 222 -8.75 -4.39 -13.60
CA ARG A 222 -8.47 -4.29 -12.15
C ARG A 222 -8.09 -2.89 -11.67
N HIS A 223 -8.05 -1.94 -12.58
CA HIS A 223 -7.71 -0.54 -12.33
C HIS A 223 -8.75 0.32 -13.01
N CYS A 224 -8.87 1.59 -12.59
CA CYS A 224 -9.74 2.53 -13.28
C CYS A 224 -9.02 3.83 -13.62
N ARG A 225 -9.57 4.50 -14.63
CA ARG A 225 -9.23 5.85 -15.04
C ARG A 225 -10.45 6.72 -14.85
N ILE A 226 -10.32 7.78 -14.10
CA ILE A 226 -11.40 8.73 -13.82
C ILE A 226 -11.08 10.05 -14.50
N ARG A 227 -12.07 10.64 -15.14
CA ARG A 227 -12.02 12.04 -15.56
C ARG A 227 -12.59 12.90 -14.45
N LEU A 228 -11.78 13.80 -13.93
CA LEU A 228 -12.19 14.83 -12.97
C LEU A 228 -12.32 16.16 -13.70
N ARG A 229 -13.36 16.93 -13.36
CA ARG A 229 -13.61 18.25 -13.90
C ARG A 229 -13.78 19.25 -12.77
N GLN A 230 -13.12 20.41 -12.93
CA GLN A 230 -13.18 21.52 -12.00
C GLN A 230 -13.26 22.81 -12.83
N GLY A 231 -14.35 23.55 -12.70
CA GLY A 231 -14.61 24.68 -13.58
C GLY A 231 -14.64 24.27 -15.05
N GLY A 232 -13.88 24.96 -15.89
CA GLY A 232 -13.74 24.67 -17.33
C GLY A 232 -12.64 23.66 -17.68
N ALA A 233 -11.85 23.19 -16.70
CA ALA A 233 -10.72 22.29 -16.91
C ALA A 233 -11.04 20.86 -16.52
N ALA A 234 -10.37 19.89 -17.16
CA ALA A 234 -10.49 18.48 -16.82
C ALA A 234 -9.13 17.79 -16.89
N CYS A 235 -8.94 16.79 -16.02
CA CYS A 235 -7.77 15.91 -16.05
C CYS A 235 -8.19 14.45 -15.95
N PHE A 236 -7.29 13.55 -16.36
CA PHE A 236 -7.45 12.13 -16.15
C PHE A 236 -6.60 11.67 -14.97
N VAL A 237 -7.23 10.94 -14.07
CA VAL A 237 -6.62 10.40 -12.85
C VAL A 237 -6.69 8.89 -12.90
N SER A 238 -5.56 8.22 -12.73
CA SER A 238 -5.48 6.75 -12.72
C SER A 238 -5.48 6.24 -11.28
N LEU A 239 -6.39 5.31 -10.98
CA LEU A 239 -6.44 4.56 -9.73
C LEU A 239 -6.01 3.12 -9.99
N PHE A 240 -4.90 2.73 -9.37
CA PHE A 240 -4.43 1.36 -9.45
C PHE A 240 -5.00 0.50 -8.32
N GLY A 241 -5.36 -0.74 -8.65
CA GLY A 241 -5.90 -1.70 -7.66
C GLY A 241 -7.37 -1.52 -7.31
N THR A 242 -8.10 -0.64 -8.01
CA THR A 242 -9.53 -0.42 -7.81
C THR A 242 -10.22 -0.56 -9.16
N ALA A 243 -11.11 -1.53 -9.31
CA ALA A 243 -11.93 -1.68 -10.50
C ALA A 243 -13.04 -0.61 -10.54
N PRO A 244 -13.59 -0.27 -11.72
CA PRO A 244 -14.69 0.70 -11.82
C PRO A 244 -15.88 0.38 -10.93
N ASP A 245 -16.23 -0.90 -10.81
CA ASP A 245 -17.39 -1.36 -10.03
C ASP A 245 -17.14 -1.28 -8.51
N ASP A 246 -15.89 -1.28 -8.07
CA ASP A 246 -15.49 -1.17 -6.67
C ASP A 246 -15.43 0.30 -6.18
N LEU A 247 -15.60 1.27 -7.09
CA LEU A 247 -15.58 2.68 -6.74
C LEU A 247 -16.87 3.10 -6.04
N PRO A 248 -16.79 3.76 -4.87
CA PRO A 248 -17.98 4.30 -4.20
C PRO A 248 -18.52 5.58 -4.86
N TYR A 249 -17.85 6.09 -5.88
CA TYR A 249 -18.21 7.35 -6.57
C TYR A 249 -18.92 7.08 -7.88
N ARG A 250 -19.83 7.97 -8.24
CA ARG A 250 -20.59 7.95 -9.51
C ARG A 250 -20.36 9.24 -10.28
N MET A 251 -20.75 9.26 -11.55
CA MET A 251 -20.73 10.51 -12.34
C MET A 251 -21.52 11.61 -11.63
N GLY A 252 -20.96 12.79 -11.59
CA GLY A 252 -21.50 13.95 -10.88
C GLY A 252 -21.11 14.04 -9.40
N THR A 253 -20.53 12.99 -8.80
CA THR A 253 -20.04 13.06 -7.42
C THR A 253 -18.91 14.07 -7.33
N ALA A 254 -19.00 15.02 -6.39
CA ALA A 254 -17.91 15.92 -6.06
C ALA A 254 -16.94 15.24 -5.10
N VAL A 255 -15.65 15.27 -5.44
CA VAL A 255 -14.58 14.60 -4.69
C VAL A 255 -13.40 15.53 -4.43
N ASP A 256 -12.69 15.25 -3.34
CA ASP A 256 -11.34 15.74 -3.12
C ASP A 256 -10.39 14.61 -3.50
N ALA A 257 -9.44 14.85 -4.39
CA ALA A 257 -8.49 13.85 -4.88
C ALA A 257 -7.05 14.29 -4.59
N ALA A 258 -6.30 13.44 -3.90
CA ALA A 258 -4.87 13.60 -3.72
C ALA A 258 -4.14 12.90 -4.86
N VAL A 259 -3.32 13.63 -5.61
CA VAL A 259 -2.69 13.14 -6.83
C VAL A 259 -1.20 13.45 -6.89
N GLU A 260 -0.42 12.49 -7.36
CA GLU A 260 0.91 12.72 -7.91
C GLU A 260 0.78 13.06 -9.40
N VAL A 261 1.60 13.99 -9.89
CA VAL A 261 1.56 14.41 -11.29
C VAL A 261 2.87 14.08 -12.00
N SER A 262 2.77 13.68 -13.25
CA SER A 262 3.90 13.34 -14.09
C SER A 262 3.62 13.66 -15.56
N ILE A 263 4.65 13.64 -16.41
CA ILE A 263 4.47 13.77 -17.85
C ILE A 263 4.52 12.38 -18.49
N PHE A 264 3.50 12.09 -19.26
CA PHE A 264 3.41 10.91 -20.11
C PHE A 264 3.57 11.29 -21.59
N GLN A 265 4.41 10.55 -22.32
CA GLN A 265 4.56 10.72 -23.77
C GLN A 265 3.48 9.91 -24.49
N GLY A 266 2.43 10.60 -24.90
CA GLY A 266 1.35 10.02 -25.70
C GLY A 266 1.61 10.12 -27.20
N ARG A 267 0.73 9.53 -28.02
CA ARG A 267 0.79 9.61 -29.49
C ARG A 267 0.66 11.04 -30.01
N GLY A 268 0.01 11.94 -29.26
CA GLY A 268 -0.21 13.35 -29.60
C GLY A 268 0.78 14.32 -28.93
N GLY A 269 1.85 13.82 -28.32
CA GLY A 269 2.85 14.62 -27.59
C GLY A 269 2.76 14.44 -26.07
N PRO A 270 3.48 15.28 -25.30
CA PRO A 270 3.51 15.21 -23.86
C PRO A 270 2.14 15.58 -23.25
N MET A 271 1.69 14.78 -22.28
CA MET A 271 0.43 14.97 -21.56
C MET A 271 0.67 14.85 -20.06
N VAL A 272 -0.09 15.60 -19.27
CA VAL A 272 -0.11 15.41 -17.81
C VAL A 272 -0.84 14.13 -17.47
N SER A 273 -0.21 13.29 -16.66
CA SER A 273 -0.79 12.09 -16.07
C SER A 273 -0.87 12.26 -14.56
N CYS A 274 -2.05 12.06 -14.00
CA CYS A 274 -2.27 12.09 -12.56
C CYS A 274 -2.45 10.66 -12.04
N HIS A 275 -1.72 10.34 -10.97
CA HIS A 275 -1.89 9.11 -10.20
C HIS A 275 -2.61 9.45 -8.90
N CYS A 276 -3.72 8.80 -8.63
CA CYS A 276 -4.50 9.00 -7.41
C CYS A 276 -3.87 8.25 -6.24
N CYS A 277 -3.46 8.99 -5.21
CA CYS A 277 -2.99 8.42 -3.93
C CYS A 277 -4.16 8.14 -2.99
N ALA A 278 -5.15 9.03 -2.97
CA ALA A 278 -6.39 8.88 -2.20
C ALA A 278 -7.50 9.76 -2.79
N MET A 279 -8.75 9.38 -2.52
CA MET A 279 -9.92 10.14 -2.92
C MET A 279 -11.00 10.05 -1.84
N ARG A 280 -11.71 11.15 -1.61
CA ARG A 280 -12.82 11.21 -0.65
C ARG A 280 -13.96 12.07 -1.22
N PRO A 281 -15.20 11.95 -0.71
CA PRO A 281 -16.25 12.92 -1.02
C PRO A 281 -15.80 14.33 -0.66
N ALA A 282 -16.13 15.30 -1.51
CA ALA A 282 -15.82 16.71 -1.25
C ALA A 282 -16.59 17.25 -0.03
N GLY A 283 -16.04 18.29 0.59
CA GLY A 283 -16.69 18.98 1.71
C GLY A 283 -16.56 18.29 3.07
N LEU A 284 -15.85 17.17 3.13
CA LEU A 284 -15.43 16.61 4.42
C LEU A 284 -14.27 17.45 4.94
N GLY A 285 -14.52 18.21 6.02
CA GLY A 285 -13.53 19.07 6.64
C GLY A 285 -12.22 18.35 6.99
N ASN A 286 -11.14 19.12 7.11
CA ASN A 286 -9.81 18.59 7.45
C ASN A 286 -9.65 18.29 8.95
N ALA A 287 -10.73 18.27 9.74
CA ALA A 287 -10.67 18.07 11.17
C ALA A 287 -10.54 16.57 11.51
N PRO A 288 -9.38 16.09 11.98
CA PRO A 288 -9.17 14.70 12.35
C PRO A 288 -10.14 14.21 13.44
N ALA A 289 -10.58 15.11 14.33
CA ALA A 289 -11.48 14.80 15.44
C ALA A 289 -12.92 14.48 14.98
N GLU A 290 -13.45 15.20 13.99
CA GLU A 290 -14.80 14.93 13.45
C GLU A 290 -14.85 13.62 12.63
N GLN A 291 -13.76 13.30 11.93
CA GLN A 291 -13.67 12.04 11.18
C GLN A 291 -13.53 10.83 12.10
N ALA A 292 -12.76 10.94 13.18
CA ALA A 292 -12.66 9.90 14.19
C ALA A 292 -14.01 9.67 14.88
N ALA A 293 -14.71 10.72 15.28
CA ALA A 293 -16.03 10.62 15.91
C ALA A 293 -17.09 9.99 14.97
N ARG A 294 -17.05 10.29 13.67
CA ARG A 294 -17.95 9.66 12.68
C ARG A 294 -17.61 8.20 12.44
N PHE A 295 -16.33 7.86 12.43
CA PHE A 295 -15.87 6.48 12.28
C PHE A 295 -16.23 5.65 13.53
N ASP A 296 -16.06 6.21 14.72
CA ASP A 296 -16.46 5.58 15.98
C ASP A 296 -18.00 5.41 16.08
N ALA A 297 -18.78 6.38 15.58
CA ALA A 297 -20.23 6.29 15.49
C ALA A 297 -20.67 5.21 14.48
N PHE A 298 -19.97 5.06 13.36
CA PHE A 298 -20.20 3.98 12.40
C PHE A 298 -19.86 2.61 12.98
N LEU A 299 -18.72 2.48 13.67
CA LEU A 299 -18.31 1.22 14.32
C LEU A 299 -19.20 0.83 15.50
N SER A 300 -19.78 1.80 16.20
CA SER A 300 -20.69 1.58 17.33
C SER A 300 -22.14 1.36 16.89
N GLY A 301 -22.45 1.44 15.60
CA GLY A 301 -23.81 1.30 15.07
C GLY A 301 -24.75 2.45 15.44
N THR A 302 -24.21 3.58 15.89
CA THR A 302 -25.00 4.75 16.31
C THR A 302 -25.16 5.80 15.19
N ALA A 303 -24.51 5.61 14.04
CA ALA A 303 -24.73 6.39 12.84
C ALA A 303 -25.52 5.56 11.81
N LEU A 304 -26.73 5.96 11.55
CA LEU A 304 -27.51 5.63 10.36
C LEU A 304 -27.26 6.73 9.32
#